data_31289c00baeb601c96660d069c8c291d
#
_entry.id   31289c00baeb601c96660d069c8c291d
#
_cell.length_a   1.000
_cell.length_b   1.000
_cell.length_c   1.000
_cell.angle_alpha   90.00
_cell.angle_beta   90.00
_cell.angle_gamma   90.00
#
_symmetry.space_group_name_H-M   'P 1'
#
loop_
_entity.id
_entity.type
_entity.pdbx_description
1 polymer ?
#
loop_
_entity_poly.entity_id
_entity_poly.type
_entity_poly.pdbx_seq_one_letter_code
_entity_poly.pdbx_strand_id
1 'polypeptide(L)'
;TENAAAAQENFLDGSCGVWTGDMSAMVARLWGLRDEGMDLAIMPELLSKEPLGAATRDNDDDWNDVVAWVWYGMITAEEFGIDGSNYGDFVASENPGINRLLNSNLGLGTDANPLSDTWMQDVLGAVGNYYDAYDRSFCDGDGGMNNCLIDRAGTLNDLVANGGIQYAPPMR
;
A
#
# COMPACT_ATOMS: atom_id res chain seq x y z
N THR A 1 -21.21 -8.37 18.14
CA THR A 1 -21.47 -9.36 17.07
C THR A 1 -20.34 -10.37 17.00
N GLU A 2 -20.64 -11.62 16.64
CA GLU A 2 -19.65 -12.69 16.64
C GLU A 2 -18.71 -12.65 15.41
N ASN A 3 -19.16 -12.03 14.32
CA ASN A 3 -18.39 -11.90 13.08
C ASN A 3 -18.92 -10.76 12.19
N ALA A 4 -18.20 -10.46 11.12
CA ALA A 4 -18.54 -9.37 10.19
C ALA A 4 -19.88 -9.58 9.45
N ALA A 5 -20.27 -10.84 9.17
CA ALA A 5 -21.55 -11.13 8.51
C ALA A 5 -22.73 -10.82 9.42
N ALA A 6 -22.67 -11.24 10.68
CA ALA A 6 -23.71 -10.89 11.67
C ALA A 6 -23.77 -9.39 11.96
N ALA A 7 -22.61 -8.68 11.93
CA ALA A 7 -22.58 -7.23 12.05
C ALA A 7 -23.30 -6.56 10.87
N GLN A 8 -23.07 -7.02 9.66
CA GLN A 8 -23.72 -6.51 8.45
C GLN A 8 -25.24 -6.77 8.51
N GLU A 9 -25.66 -7.96 8.89
CA GLU A 9 -27.08 -8.31 8.99
C GLU A 9 -27.81 -7.38 9.98
N ASN A 10 -27.26 -7.21 11.20
CA ASN A 10 -27.85 -6.33 12.22
C ASN A 10 -27.87 -4.85 11.80
N PHE A 11 -26.92 -4.43 10.97
CA PHE A 11 -26.90 -3.08 10.42
C PHE A 11 -27.98 -2.91 9.35
N LEU A 12 -28.11 -3.87 8.44
CA LEU A 12 -29.07 -3.81 7.33
C LEU A 12 -30.53 -3.97 7.80
N ASP A 13 -30.79 -4.75 8.85
CA ASP A 13 -32.14 -4.91 9.42
C ASP A 13 -32.55 -3.77 10.37
N GLY A 14 -31.63 -2.82 10.64
CA GLY A 14 -31.85 -1.66 11.49
C GLY A 14 -31.72 -1.94 12.99
N SER A 15 -31.29 -3.15 13.40
CA SER A 15 -30.98 -3.47 14.80
C SER A 15 -29.78 -2.64 15.31
N CYS A 16 -28.90 -2.22 14.41
CA CYS A 16 -27.78 -1.33 14.68
C CYS A 16 -27.82 -0.14 13.73
N GLY A 17 -27.76 1.08 14.26
CA GLY A 17 -27.71 2.32 13.46
C GLY A 17 -26.30 2.69 12.99
N VAL A 18 -25.26 2.07 13.55
CA VAL A 18 -23.84 2.32 13.23
C VAL A 18 -23.09 1.01 13.20
N TRP A 19 -22.20 0.89 12.24
CA TRP A 19 -21.28 -0.23 12.11
C TRP A 19 -19.83 0.30 12.07
N THR A 20 -18.95 -0.25 12.92
CA THR A 20 -17.53 0.12 12.99
C THR A 20 -16.65 -1.00 12.41
N GLY A 21 -15.54 -0.63 11.81
CA GLY A 21 -14.55 -1.55 11.26
C GLY A 21 -13.39 -0.78 10.61
N ASP A 22 -12.45 -1.50 10.03
CA ASP A 22 -11.35 -0.88 9.28
C ASP A 22 -11.89 -0.03 8.12
N MET A 23 -11.29 1.12 7.89
CA MET A 23 -11.72 2.05 6.84
C MET A 23 -11.83 1.35 5.48
N SER A 24 -10.82 0.58 5.09
CA SER A 24 -10.80 -0.14 3.81
C SER A 24 -11.95 -1.15 3.71
N ALA A 25 -12.22 -1.89 4.78
CA ALA A 25 -13.32 -2.85 4.82
C ALA A 25 -14.68 -2.14 4.76
N MET A 26 -14.85 -1.03 5.48
CA MET A 26 -16.12 -0.27 5.48
C MET A 26 -16.40 0.37 4.12
N VAL A 27 -15.38 0.92 3.46
CA VAL A 27 -15.52 1.48 2.10
C VAL A 27 -15.89 0.39 1.09
N ALA A 28 -15.26 -0.79 1.16
CA ALA A 28 -15.62 -1.93 0.31
C ALA A 28 -17.07 -2.40 0.55
N ARG A 29 -17.55 -2.38 1.81
CA ARG A 29 -18.94 -2.69 2.15
C ARG A 29 -19.90 -1.64 1.61
N LEU A 30 -19.61 -0.36 1.78
CA LEU A 30 -20.40 0.74 1.23
C LEU A 30 -20.53 0.59 -0.30
N TRP A 31 -19.42 0.30 -0.99
CA TRP A 31 -19.43 0.05 -2.42
C TRP A 31 -20.30 -1.15 -2.81
N GLY A 32 -20.22 -2.25 -2.07
CA GLY A 32 -21.06 -3.44 -2.30
C GLY A 32 -22.56 -3.22 -2.05
N LEU A 33 -22.91 -2.26 -1.21
CA LEU A 33 -24.31 -1.95 -0.82
C LEU A 33 -24.92 -0.78 -1.61
N ARG A 34 -24.18 -0.15 -2.51
CA ARG A 34 -24.62 1.06 -3.23
C ARG A 34 -25.93 0.90 -4.01
N ASP A 35 -26.21 -0.32 -4.47
CA ASP A 35 -27.40 -0.64 -5.28
C ASP A 35 -28.60 -1.10 -4.44
N GLU A 36 -28.45 -1.21 -3.12
CA GLU A 36 -29.51 -1.65 -2.19
C GLU A 36 -30.50 -0.52 -1.82
N GLY A 37 -30.32 0.69 -2.37
CA GLY A 37 -31.19 1.83 -2.13
C GLY A 37 -31.13 2.43 -0.72
N MET A 38 -30.06 2.13 0.02
CA MET A 38 -29.80 2.66 1.35
C MET A 38 -28.97 3.94 1.28
N ASP A 39 -29.33 4.94 2.09
CA ASP A 39 -28.53 6.17 2.24
C ASP A 39 -27.49 5.93 3.34
N LEU A 40 -26.31 5.47 2.94
CA LEU A 40 -25.20 5.11 3.81
C LEU A 40 -24.03 6.08 3.64
N ALA A 41 -23.34 6.40 4.72
CA ALA A 41 -22.16 7.27 4.71
C ALA A 41 -21.05 6.74 5.63
N ILE A 42 -19.80 6.93 5.21
CA ILE A 42 -18.63 6.78 6.07
C ILE A 42 -18.46 8.08 6.88
N MET A 43 -18.43 7.96 8.19
CA MET A 43 -18.20 9.11 9.07
C MET A 43 -16.73 9.50 9.05
N PRO A 44 -16.40 10.81 9.15
CA PRO A 44 -15.00 11.27 9.13
C PRO A 44 -14.23 10.97 10.42
N GLU A 45 -14.93 10.63 11.50
CA GLU A 45 -14.33 10.36 12.79
C GLU A 45 -13.57 9.03 12.81
N LEU A 46 -12.30 9.07 13.16
CA LEU A 46 -11.46 7.89 13.37
C LEU A 46 -11.47 7.52 14.85
N LEU A 47 -11.93 6.31 15.17
CA LEU A 47 -11.99 5.80 16.55
C LEU A 47 -10.65 5.26 17.03
N SER A 48 -9.85 4.70 16.12
CA SER A 48 -8.53 4.12 16.40
C SER A 48 -7.61 4.24 15.19
N LYS A 49 -6.34 3.91 15.38
CA LYS A 49 -5.36 3.74 14.30
C LYS A 49 -5.05 2.25 14.19
N GLU A 50 -5.36 1.69 13.05
CA GLU A 50 -5.17 0.27 12.77
C GLU A 50 -4.37 0.10 11.47
N PRO A 51 -3.05 0.36 11.50
CA PRO A 51 -2.22 0.24 10.32
C PRO A 51 -2.13 -1.22 9.88
N LEU A 52 -2.59 -1.50 8.67
CA LEU A 52 -2.43 -2.80 8.04
C LEU A 52 -0.98 -2.98 7.59
N GLY A 53 -0.48 -4.20 7.64
CA GLY A 53 0.87 -4.52 7.23
C GLY A 53 1.00 -5.97 6.77
N ALA A 54 2.07 -6.25 6.04
CA ALA A 54 2.44 -7.61 5.69
C ALA A 54 2.90 -8.36 6.95
N ALA A 55 2.55 -9.64 7.04
CA ALA A 55 3.03 -10.54 8.08
C ALA A 55 3.88 -11.63 7.47
N THR A 56 5.04 -11.89 8.06
CA THR A 56 5.94 -12.97 7.68
C THR A 56 5.98 -14.03 8.76
N ARG A 57 6.57 -15.19 8.44
CA ARG A 57 6.79 -16.26 9.41
C ARG A 57 7.79 -15.78 10.49
N ASP A 58 7.54 -16.18 11.74
CA ASP A 58 8.50 -15.98 12.81
C ASP A 58 9.78 -16.81 12.57
N ASN A 59 10.93 -16.28 13.00
CA ASN A 59 12.25 -16.87 12.81
C ASN A 59 12.68 -17.07 11.34
N ASP A 60 12.22 -16.20 10.44
CA ASP A 60 12.61 -16.13 9.03
C ASP A 60 13.03 -14.70 8.68
N ASP A 61 14.15 -14.27 9.27
CA ASP A 61 14.62 -12.89 9.21
C ASP A 61 14.99 -12.50 7.78
N ASP A 62 15.61 -13.41 7.01
CA ASP A 62 16.00 -13.16 5.62
C ASP A 62 14.77 -12.85 4.75
N TRP A 63 13.68 -13.60 4.91
CA TRP A 63 12.45 -13.35 4.18
C TRP A 63 11.71 -12.11 4.70
N ASN A 64 11.74 -11.87 6.02
CA ASN A 64 11.18 -10.67 6.60
C ASN A 64 11.84 -9.41 6.03
N ASP A 65 13.17 -9.41 5.92
CA ASP A 65 13.93 -8.31 5.34
C ASP A 65 13.58 -8.08 3.87
N VAL A 66 13.45 -9.16 3.07
CA VAL A 66 13.01 -9.05 1.67
C VAL A 66 11.63 -8.37 1.59
N VAL A 67 10.65 -8.83 2.37
CA VAL A 67 9.30 -8.25 2.35
C VAL A 67 9.30 -6.78 2.80
N ALA A 68 10.05 -6.45 3.85
CA ALA A 68 10.17 -5.09 4.34
C ALA A 68 10.83 -4.17 3.30
N TRP A 69 11.90 -4.62 2.65
CA TRP A 69 12.60 -3.82 1.64
C TRP A 69 11.85 -3.70 0.32
N VAL A 70 11.00 -4.65 -0.05
CA VAL A 70 10.05 -4.46 -1.16
C VAL A 70 9.14 -3.27 -0.87
N TRP A 71 8.56 -3.20 0.32
CA TRP A 71 7.71 -2.08 0.73
C TRP A 71 8.48 -0.75 0.75
N TYR A 72 9.64 -0.72 1.41
CA TYR A 72 10.48 0.47 1.47
C TYR A 72 11.00 0.89 0.09
N GLY A 73 11.33 -0.06 -0.78
CA GLY A 73 11.75 0.20 -2.14
C GLY A 73 10.66 0.85 -2.97
N MET A 74 9.42 0.40 -2.85
CA MET A 74 8.26 1.01 -3.53
C MET A 74 8.01 2.45 -3.06
N ILE A 75 8.14 2.72 -1.75
CA ILE A 75 8.02 4.09 -1.21
C ILE A 75 9.18 4.96 -1.70
N THR A 76 10.42 4.45 -1.64
CA THR A 76 11.61 5.19 -2.11
C THR A 76 11.52 5.50 -3.61
N ALA A 77 11.02 4.57 -4.43
CA ALA A 77 10.81 4.79 -5.85
C ALA A 77 9.82 5.95 -6.08
N GLU A 78 8.72 5.98 -5.34
CA GLU A 78 7.76 7.08 -5.40
C GLU A 78 8.39 8.42 -4.99
N GLU A 79 9.21 8.45 -3.91
CA GLU A 79 9.93 9.66 -3.48
C GLU A 79 10.88 10.21 -4.56
N PHE A 80 11.43 9.33 -5.40
CA PHE A 80 12.27 9.71 -6.56
C PHE A 80 11.47 9.98 -7.83
N GLY A 81 10.13 9.84 -7.83
CA GLY A 81 9.31 9.96 -9.03
C GLY A 81 9.52 8.82 -10.04
N ILE A 82 9.92 7.64 -9.54
CA ILE A 82 10.15 6.44 -10.34
C ILE A 82 8.95 5.51 -10.17
N ASP A 83 8.36 5.07 -11.26
CA ASP A 83 7.17 4.21 -11.30
C ASP A 83 7.33 3.03 -12.27
N GLY A 84 6.29 2.22 -12.42
CA GLY A 84 6.30 1.06 -13.30
C GLY A 84 6.44 1.39 -14.78
N SER A 85 6.17 2.62 -15.20
CA SER A 85 6.24 3.05 -16.60
C SER A 85 7.59 3.64 -16.98
N ASN A 86 8.33 4.20 -16.01
CA ASN A 86 9.53 5.00 -16.28
C ASN A 86 10.82 4.47 -15.63
N TYR A 87 10.80 3.43 -14.77
CA TYR A 87 11.98 2.95 -14.05
C TYR A 87 13.18 2.62 -14.98
N GLY A 88 12.89 2.19 -16.21
CA GLY A 88 13.91 1.88 -17.21
C GLY A 88 14.80 3.07 -17.58
N ASP A 89 14.27 4.30 -17.50
CA ASP A 89 15.02 5.52 -17.81
C ASP A 89 16.04 5.87 -16.71
N PHE A 90 15.86 5.30 -15.51
CA PHE A 90 16.68 5.57 -14.34
C PHE A 90 17.74 4.50 -14.04
N VAL A 91 17.76 3.38 -14.76
CA VAL A 91 18.70 2.27 -14.51
C VAL A 91 20.17 2.71 -14.60
N ALA A 92 20.48 3.64 -15.48
CA ALA A 92 21.83 4.20 -15.65
C ALA A 92 22.05 5.53 -14.90
N SER A 93 21.21 5.83 -13.88
CA SER A 93 21.31 7.10 -13.14
C SER A 93 22.61 7.22 -12.37
N GLU A 94 23.24 8.38 -12.42
CA GLU A 94 24.42 8.73 -11.63
C GLU A 94 24.06 9.12 -10.17
N ASN A 95 22.77 9.29 -9.86
CA ASN A 95 22.32 9.53 -8.48
C ASN A 95 22.56 8.28 -7.62
N PRO A 96 23.40 8.38 -6.57
CA PRO A 96 23.76 7.20 -5.76
C PRO A 96 22.56 6.53 -5.09
N GLY A 97 21.51 7.29 -4.72
CA GLY A 97 20.29 6.76 -4.12
C GLY A 97 19.49 5.93 -5.13
N ILE A 98 19.29 6.47 -6.34
CA ILE A 98 18.59 5.78 -7.43
C ILE A 98 19.38 4.56 -7.90
N ASN A 99 20.70 4.70 -8.05
CA ASN A 99 21.55 3.56 -8.43
C ASN A 99 21.47 2.44 -7.40
N ARG A 100 21.51 2.75 -6.11
CA ARG A 100 21.35 1.74 -5.06
C ARG A 100 19.96 1.10 -5.04
N LEU A 101 18.91 1.87 -5.29
CA LEU A 101 17.54 1.36 -5.41
C LEU A 101 17.42 0.34 -6.54
N LEU A 102 17.97 0.65 -7.71
CA LEU A 102 17.72 -0.11 -8.94
C LEU A 102 18.78 -1.17 -9.24
N ASN A 103 20.00 -1.06 -8.69
CA ASN A 103 21.15 -1.89 -9.10
C ASN A 103 21.92 -2.50 -7.91
N SER A 104 21.28 -2.71 -6.78
CA SER A 104 21.90 -3.35 -5.60
C SER A 104 20.95 -4.30 -4.93
N ASN A 105 21.42 -5.49 -4.57
CA ASN A 105 20.61 -6.44 -3.80
C ASN A 105 20.52 -6.09 -2.30
N LEU A 106 21.20 -5.06 -1.83
CA LEU A 106 21.21 -4.61 -0.44
C LEU A 106 21.66 -5.69 0.57
N GLY A 107 22.26 -6.78 0.11
CA GLY A 107 22.57 -7.94 0.94
C GLY A 107 21.34 -8.79 1.29
N LEU A 108 20.23 -8.63 0.56
CA LEU A 108 18.99 -9.36 0.79
C LEU A 108 19.04 -10.79 0.24
N GLY A 109 18.24 -11.65 0.86
CA GLY A 109 18.25 -13.08 0.61
C GLY A 109 19.27 -13.80 1.51
N THR A 110 19.55 -15.06 1.20
CA THR A 110 20.54 -15.86 1.92
C THR A 110 21.84 -15.96 1.14
N ASP A 111 22.94 -16.36 1.78
CA ASP A 111 24.23 -16.63 1.11
C ASP A 111 24.09 -17.64 -0.03
N ALA A 112 23.16 -18.61 0.10
CA ALA A 112 22.89 -19.64 -0.92
C ALA A 112 21.97 -19.11 -2.03
N ASN A 113 21.10 -18.17 -1.72
CA ASN A 113 20.11 -17.58 -2.64
C ASN A 113 20.02 -16.07 -2.42
N PRO A 114 21.04 -15.29 -2.80
CA PRO A 114 20.95 -13.83 -2.74
C PRO A 114 19.92 -13.32 -3.74
N LEU A 115 19.25 -12.22 -3.45
CA LEU A 115 18.46 -11.53 -4.46
C LEU A 115 19.35 -11.03 -5.61
N SER A 116 18.75 -10.89 -6.79
CA SER A 116 19.39 -10.20 -7.92
C SER A 116 19.67 -8.74 -7.56
N ASP A 117 20.74 -8.16 -8.10
CA ASP A 117 20.99 -6.72 -8.00
C ASP A 117 19.88 -5.89 -8.67
N THR A 118 19.08 -6.49 -9.53
CA THR A 118 17.96 -5.86 -10.25
C THR A 118 16.59 -6.15 -9.64
N TRP A 119 16.53 -6.73 -8.45
CA TRP A 119 15.26 -7.16 -7.84
C TRP A 119 14.21 -6.06 -7.78
N MET A 120 14.63 -4.81 -7.53
CA MET A 120 13.68 -3.68 -7.46
C MET A 120 13.17 -3.26 -8.84
N GLN A 121 13.97 -3.45 -9.91
CA GLN A 121 13.48 -3.28 -11.28
C GLN A 121 12.37 -4.30 -11.59
N ASP A 122 12.53 -5.55 -11.12
CA ASP A 122 11.51 -6.60 -11.29
C ASP A 122 10.23 -6.24 -10.52
N VAL A 123 10.33 -5.71 -9.30
CA VAL A 123 9.19 -5.23 -8.51
C VAL A 123 8.48 -4.09 -9.24
N LEU A 124 9.22 -3.06 -9.68
CA LEU A 124 8.64 -1.91 -10.37
C LEU A 124 8.00 -2.31 -11.70
N GLY A 125 8.61 -3.23 -12.45
CA GLY A 125 8.05 -3.75 -13.68
C GLY A 125 6.77 -4.58 -13.47
N ALA A 126 6.66 -5.27 -12.33
CA ALA A 126 5.52 -6.12 -12.04
C ALA A 126 4.35 -5.36 -11.41
N VAL A 127 4.63 -4.45 -10.47
CA VAL A 127 3.61 -3.81 -9.63
C VAL A 127 3.74 -2.30 -9.50
N GLY A 128 4.79 -1.70 -10.08
CA GLY A 128 5.06 -0.27 -9.93
C GLY A 128 5.53 0.12 -8.53
N ASN A 129 5.48 1.41 -8.23
CA ASN A 129 5.79 1.96 -6.92
C ASN A 129 4.55 1.92 -5.98
N TYR A 130 4.64 2.53 -4.79
CA TYR A 130 3.52 2.54 -3.84
C TYR A 130 2.31 3.33 -4.36
N TYR A 131 2.54 4.41 -5.11
CA TYR A 131 1.47 5.16 -5.77
C TYR A 131 0.70 4.29 -6.77
N ASP A 132 1.41 3.57 -7.65
CA ASP A 132 0.80 2.66 -8.63
C ASP A 132 -0.02 1.55 -7.95
N ALA A 133 0.52 0.97 -6.87
CA ALA A 133 -0.15 -0.07 -6.12
C ALA A 133 -1.42 0.44 -5.42
N TYR A 134 -1.37 1.66 -4.87
CA TYR A 134 -2.51 2.29 -4.23
C TYR A 134 -3.62 2.60 -5.24
N ASP A 135 -3.25 3.19 -6.39
CA ASP A 135 -4.17 3.51 -7.47
C ASP A 135 -4.97 2.28 -7.94
N ARG A 136 -4.27 1.16 -8.18
CA ARG A 136 -4.94 -0.09 -8.57
C ARG A 136 -5.80 -0.71 -7.47
N SER A 137 -5.51 -0.44 -6.21
CA SER A 137 -6.20 -1.06 -5.07
C SER A 137 -7.42 -0.28 -4.61
N PHE A 138 -7.36 1.05 -4.69
CA PHE A 138 -8.35 1.93 -4.09
C PHE A 138 -8.95 2.95 -5.07
N CYS A 139 -8.42 3.07 -6.28
CA CYS A 139 -8.89 3.98 -7.31
C CYS A 139 -9.26 3.22 -8.59
N ASP A 140 -9.29 3.87 -9.74
CA ASP A 140 -9.63 3.22 -11.01
C ASP A 140 -8.46 2.49 -11.71
N GLY A 141 -7.24 2.68 -11.22
CA GLY A 141 -6.06 1.98 -11.70
C GLY A 141 -5.50 2.51 -13.01
N ASP A 142 -5.89 3.72 -13.41
CA ASP A 142 -5.42 4.38 -14.64
C ASP A 142 -4.10 5.15 -14.48
N GLY A 143 -3.53 5.16 -13.26
CA GLY A 143 -2.31 5.87 -12.88
C GLY A 143 -2.53 7.31 -12.45
N GLY A 144 -3.78 7.77 -12.35
CA GLY A 144 -4.12 9.15 -12.04
C GLY A 144 -4.70 9.40 -10.66
N MET A 145 -4.85 8.38 -9.81
CA MET A 145 -5.59 8.47 -8.55
C MET A 145 -6.99 9.03 -8.72
N ASN A 146 -7.67 8.63 -9.79
CA ASN A 146 -9.02 9.07 -10.06
C ASN A 146 -10.05 8.08 -9.49
N ASN A 147 -11.25 8.58 -9.20
CA ASN A 147 -12.37 7.77 -8.70
C ASN A 147 -12.03 6.90 -7.49
N CYS A 148 -11.20 7.40 -6.58
CA CYS A 148 -10.75 6.65 -5.41
C CYS A 148 -11.90 6.38 -4.45
N LEU A 149 -11.98 5.16 -3.93
CA LEU A 149 -12.83 4.79 -2.80
C LEU A 149 -12.29 5.36 -1.49
N ILE A 150 -10.97 5.51 -1.40
CA ILE A 150 -10.26 6.18 -0.32
C ILE A 150 -9.25 7.10 -0.97
N ASP A 151 -9.42 8.41 -0.81
CA ASP A 151 -8.43 9.37 -1.26
C ASP A 151 -7.11 9.20 -0.49
N ARG A 152 -5.99 9.31 -1.19
CA ARG A 152 -4.67 9.23 -0.59
C ARG A 152 -4.13 10.58 -0.18
N ALA A 153 -4.32 11.58 -1.02
CA ALA A 153 -3.79 12.93 -0.82
C ALA A 153 -4.30 13.55 0.49
N GLY A 154 -3.37 14.02 1.32
CA GLY A 154 -3.67 14.63 2.62
C GLY A 154 -4.13 13.65 3.70
N THR A 155 -3.99 12.34 3.49
CA THR A 155 -4.30 11.29 4.47
C THR A 155 -3.02 10.68 5.05
N LEU A 156 -3.17 9.78 6.04
CA LEU A 156 -2.05 9.02 6.60
C LEU A 156 -1.38 8.08 5.57
N ASN A 157 -2.05 7.76 4.47
CA ASN A 157 -1.50 6.92 3.40
C ASN A 157 -0.59 7.68 2.41
N ASP A 158 -0.46 8.98 2.57
CA ASP A 158 0.46 9.80 1.78
C ASP A 158 1.91 9.69 2.29
N LEU A 159 2.85 10.13 1.47
CA LEU A 159 4.26 10.24 1.86
C LEU A 159 4.42 11.23 3.03
N VAL A 160 5.43 11.01 3.86
CA VAL A 160 5.80 11.95 4.94
C VAL A 160 6.04 13.37 4.40
N ALA A 161 6.63 13.50 3.22
CA ALA A 161 6.84 14.80 2.56
C ALA A 161 5.52 15.56 2.29
N ASN A 162 4.41 14.86 2.16
CA ASN A 162 3.08 15.41 1.92
C ASN A 162 2.19 15.43 3.18
N GLY A 163 2.76 15.11 4.35
CA GLY A 163 2.04 15.12 5.63
C GLY A 163 1.43 13.77 6.03
N GLY A 164 1.65 12.71 5.28
CA GLY A 164 1.27 11.34 5.61
C GLY A 164 2.27 10.64 6.54
N ILE A 165 2.21 9.32 6.61
CA ILE A 165 3.12 8.50 7.43
C ILE A 165 3.92 7.46 6.62
N GLN A 166 3.76 7.44 5.30
CA GLN A 166 4.53 6.52 4.46
C GLN A 166 5.98 7.01 4.37
N TYR A 167 6.87 6.24 4.98
CA TYR A 167 8.28 6.56 5.13
C TYR A 167 9.14 5.33 4.85
N ALA A 168 10.20 5.51 4.09
CA ALA A 168 11.23 4.51 3.89
C ALA A 168 12.53 4.92 4.63
N PRO A 169 13.19 4.00 5.36
CA PRO A 169 14.50 4.27 5.91
C PRO A 169 15.52 4.43 4.78
N PRO A 170 16.60 5.21 4.99
CA PRO A 170 17.65 5.36 3.99
C PRO A 170 18.25 4.00 3.61
N MET A 171 18.29 3.69 2.32
CA MET A 171 19.03 2.55 1.79
C MET A 171 20.54 2.77 1.96
N ARG A 172 21.21 1.88 2.70
CA ARG A 172 22.65 2.00 3.02
C ARG A 172 23.40 0.74 2.62
#